data_08b9c5a8c0eb3392ea788611312b898e
#
_entry.id   08b9c5a8c0eb3392ea788611312b898e
#
_cell.length_a   1.000
_cell.length_b   1.000
_cell.length_c   1.000
_cell.angle_alpha   90.00
_cell.angle_beta   90.00
_cell.angle_gamma   90.00
#
_symmetry.space_group_name_H-M   'P 1'
#
loop_
_entity.id
_entity.type
_entity.pdbx_description
1 polymer ?
#
loop_
_entity_poly.entity_id
_entity_poly.type
_entity_poly.pdbx_seq_one_letter_code
_entity_poly.pdbx_strand_id
1 'polypeptide(L)'
;MNRVTNLFLVFVLGFTFANFYSKDINKEMSNNKVVTNTTTYNKPDIALEISKTTKSFDTNKIDEDIANKEEVFSSKLISDLNEELIVLNKEITFLIKKQKFSMFIEKHGGVRGIYLNGYHMTNNSKLEIIYNVLENTNVNSLVIDVKTDNGHILFDSVNELALEMSNVRSKYDSESLNSLKDKKDIYLIGRVVVFQDPLFTKNYPDEAIFDSFKKTIYSQDGQYFIDPSSEKAKKYIINIAKEACELGFDEIQFDYIRYPDSNYNYMVFKEENTYENRINNINSFLRTAKEEINNLGCFVSADVFGYILTDRFDGGIGQNLETIIENVDFLSPMVYPSHYSKGSFGYQNPNRNPYGVITSALDDALERGVEAIKLRPYLQGFWHSDIEVQENIRAAEDKNMDWIIWNNSSSYNLGYFSKLDS
;
A
#
# COMPACT_ATOMS: atom_id res chain seq x y z
N MET A 1 -40.49 -18.48 3.27
CA MET A 1 -40.48 -18.20 1.82
C MET A 1 -39.56 -17.01 1.43
N ASN A 2 -39.42 -15.94 2.24
CA ASN A 2 -38.65 -14.75 1.81
C ASN A 2 -37.11 -14.83 1.97
N ARG A 3 -36.56 -15.78 2.73
CA ARG A 3 -35.09 -15.91 2.90
C ARG A 3 -34.41 -16.75 1.81
N VAL A 4 -35.07 -17.78 1.34
CA VAL A 4 -34.57 -18.62 0.22
C VAL A 4 -34.58 -17.83 -1.10
N THR A 5 -35.59 -16.98 -1.29
CA THR A 5 -35.70 -16.11 -2.48
C THR A 5 -34.58 -15.06 -2.50
N ASN A 6 -34.16 -14.52 -1.34
CA ASN A 6 -33.05 -13.58 -1.26
C ASN A 6 -31.69 -14.24 -1.51
N LEU A 7 -31.49 -15.48 -1.04
CA LEU A 7 -30.26 -16.25 -1.33
C LEU A 7 -30.14 -16.58 -2.82
N PHE A 8 -31.28 -16.95 -3.46
CA PHE A 8 -31.32 -17.22 -4.90
C PHE A 8 -31.08 -15.95 -5.75
N LEU A 9 -31.55 -14.78 -5.25
CA LEU A 9 -31.31 -13.48 -5.92
C LEU A 9 -29.84 -13.05 -5.83
N VAL A 10 -29.18 -13.25 -4.69
CA VAL A 10 -27.75 -12.98 -4.51
C VAL A 10 -26.90 -13.95 -5.37
N PHE A 11 -27.30 -15.21 -5.47
CA PHE A 11 -26.63 -16.19 -6.32
C PHE A 11 -26.80 -15.88 -7.82
N VAL A 12 -27.99 -15.49 -8.25
CA VAL A 12 -28.27 -15.09 -9.64
C VAL A 12 -27.60 -13.76 -9.98
N LEU A 13 -27.56 -12.78 -9.05
CA LEU A 13 -26.86 -11.52 -9.25
C LEU A 13 -25.34 -11.70 -9.26
N GLY A 14 -24.78 -12.54 -8.40
CA GLY A 14 -23.35 -12.90 -8.44
C GLY A 14 -22.95 -13.60 -9.72
N PHE A 15 -23.77 -14.55 -10.17
CA PHE A 15 -23.54 -15.31 -11.42
C PHE A 15 -23.75 -14.43 -12.68
N THR A 16 -24.72 -13.51 -12.66
CA THR A 16 -24.94 -12.54 -13.75
C THR A 16 -23.85 -11.49 -13.78
N PHE A 17 -23.35 -11.03 -12.63
CA PHE A 17 -22.21 -10.09 -12.57
C PHE A 17 -20.94 -10.75 -13.10
N ALA A 18 -20.60 -11.96 -12.66
CA ALA A 18 -19.45 -12.71 -13.17
C ALA A 18 -19.58 -13.01 -14.68
N ASN A 19 -20.78 -13.33 -15.18
CA ASN A 19 -21.01 -13.55 -16.61
C ASN A 19 -21.04 -12.26 -17.43
N PHE A 20 -21.49 -11.13 -16.86
CA PHE A 20 -21.49 -9.82 -17.55
C PHE A 20 -20.04 -9.33 -17.71
N TYR A 21 -19.24 -9.39 -16.63
CA TYR A 21 -17.81 -9.05 -16.69
C TYR A 21 -17.01 -10.02 -17.58
N SER A 22 -17.30 -11.31 -17.54
CA SER A 22 -16.66 -12.30 -18.44
C SER A 22 -16.97 -12.06 -19.91
N LYS A 23 -18.16 -11.53 -20.25
CA LYS A 23 -18.52 -11.20 -21.64
C LYS A 23 -17.83 -9.95 -22.15
N ASP A 24 -17.67 -8.91 -21.32
CA ASP A 24 -16.95 -7.71 -21.70
C ASP A 24 -15.44 -7.97 -21.83
N ILE A 25 -14.87 -8.73 -20.92
CA ILE A 25 -13.48 -9.18 -20.98
C ILE A 25 -13.22 -9.99 -22.28
N ASN A 26 -14.09 -10.94 -22.62
CA ASN A 26 -13.91 -11.75 -23.84
C ASN A 26 -14.09 -10.92 -25.13
N LYS A 27 -14.81 -9.83 -25.11
CA LYS A 27 -15.00 -8.93 -26.27
C LYS A 27 -13.79 -8.05 -26.53
N GLU A 28 -13.07 -7.61 -25.49
CA GLU A 28 -11.82 -6.88 -25.64
C GLU A 28 -10.62 -7.79 -25.94
N MET A 29 -10.66 -9.06 -25.48
CA MET A 29 -9.56 -10.03 -25.68
C MET A 29 -9.36 -10.46 -27.14
N SER A 30 -10.30 -10.24 -28.04
CA SER A 30 -10.21 -10.73 -29.43
C SER A 30 -9.30 -9.86 -30.35
N ASN A 31 -8.83 -8.70 -29.91
CA ASN A 31 -8.26 -7.70 -30.82
C ASN A 31 -6.78 -7.34 -30.66
N ASN A 32 -6.02 -7.87 -29.69
CA ASN A 32 -4.62 -7.44 -29.54
C ASN A 32 -3.61 -8.58 -29.33
N LYS A 33 -2.74 -8.77 -30.32
CA LYS A 33 -1.47 -9.50 -30.23
C LYS A 33 -0.33 -8.49 -30.18
N VAL A 34 0.33 -8.35 -29.05
CA VAL A 34 1.64 -7.70 -28.95
C VAL A 34 2.51 -8.49 -27.98
N VAL A 35 3.74 -8.78 -28.38
CA VAL A 35 4.74 -9.55 -27.61
C VAL A 35 5.72 -8.58 -27.00
N THR A 36 5.85 -8.56 -25.67
CA THR A 36 7.00 -8.00 -24.96
C THR A 36 7.34 -8.86 -23.75
N ASN A 37 8.65 -9.00 -23.47
CA ASN A 37 9.20 -9.80 -22.37
C ASN A 37 8.96 -9.13 -21.01
N THR A 38 7.84 -9.38 -20.40
CA THR A 38 7.55 -9.13 -18.99
C THR A 38 6.93 -10.38 -18.43
N THR A 39 7.12 -10.65 -17.13
CA THR A 39 6.51 -11.80 -16.45
C THR A 39 4.99 -11.70 -16.61
N THR A 40 4.49 -12.28 -17.69
CA THR A 40 3.11 -12.19 -18.09
C THR A 40 2.28 -13.09 -17.17
N TYR A 41 1.45 -12.50 -16.33
CA TYR A 41 0.26 -13.20 -15.88
C TYR A 41 -0.58 -13.48 -17.14
N ASN A 42 -0.53 -14.70 -17.62
CA ASN A 42 -1.27 -15.09 -18.81
C ASN A 42 -2.77 -14.89 -18.56
N LYS A 43 -3.44 -14.10 -19.41
CA LYS A 43 -4.92 -13.95 -19.42
C LYS A 43 -5.70 -15.28 -19.22
N PRO A 44 -5.27 -16.42 -19.80
CA PRO A 44 -5.87 -17.71 -19.56
C PRO A 44 -5.81 -18.20 -18.10
N ASP A 45 -4.75 -17.83 -17.36
CA ASP A 45 -4.53 -18.36 -16.02
C ASP A 45 -5.48 -17.77 -14.98
N ILE A 46 -5.81 -16.49 -15.09
CA ILE A 46 -6.77 -15.81 -14.19
C ILE A 46 -8.19 -16.32 -14.46
N ALA A 47 -8.59 -16.44 -15.72
CA ALA A 47 -9.90 -17.00 -16.08
C ALA A 47 -10.01 -18.48 -15.68
N LEU A 48 -8.90 -19.25 -15.74
CA LEU A 48 -8.83 -20.63 -15.31
C LEU A 48 -8.87 -20.76 -13.78
N GLU A 49 -8.23 -19.82 -13.08
CA GLU A 49 -8.23 -19.77 -11.61
C GLU A 49 -9.60 -19.39 -11.06
N ILE A 50 -10.29 -18.40 -11.65
CA ILE A 50 -11.68 -18.07 -11.36
C ILE A 50 -12.59 -19.28 -11.67
N SER A 51 -12.40 -19.95 -12.81
CA SER A 51 -13.16 -21.14 -13.17
C SER A 51 -12.89 -22.35 -12.26
N LYS A 52 -11.68 -22.48 -11.70
CA LYS A 52 -11.35 -23.54 -10.73
C LYS A 52 -11.99 -23.24 -9.38
N THR A 53 -11.93 -21.99 -8.92
CA THR A 53 -12.52 -21.55 -7.65
C THR A 53 -14.05 -21.70 -7.69
N THR A 54 -14.69 -21.35 -8.81
CA THR A 54 -16.15 -21.56 -8.99
C THR A 54 -16.57 -23.01 -9.20
N LYS A 55 -15.68 -23.87 -9.72
CA LYS A 55 -15.99 -25.31 -9.92
C LYS A 55 -15.88 -26.17 -8.65
N SER A 56 -15.32 -25.62 -7.55
CA SER A 56 -15.26 -26.33 -6.26
C SER A 56 -16.60 -26.35 -5.50
N PHE A 57 -17.60 -25.62 -6.01
CA PHE A 57 -18.96 -25.66 -5.43
C PHE A 57 -19.68 -26.96 -5.90
N ASP A 58 -19.73 -27.93 -5.01
CA ASP A 58 -20.47 -29.19 -5.27
C ASP A 58 -21.96 -29.02 -4.94
N THR A 59 -22.71 -28.51 -5.92
CA THR A 59 -24.15 -28.30 -5.80
C THR A 59 -24.91 -29.63 -5.61
N ASN A 60 -24.37 -30.77 -6.08
CA ASN A 60 -25.01 -32.07 -5.94
C ASN A 60 -25.02 -32.58 -4.50
N LYS A 61 -23.98 -32.20 -3.73
CA LYS A 61 -23.90 -32.53 -2.30
C LYS A 61 -24.92 -31.76 -1.47
N ILE A 62 -25.28 -30.56 -1.93
CA ILE A 62 -26.31 -29.71 -1.31
C ILE A 62 -27.70 -30.31 -1.51
N ASP A 63 -28.00 -30.80 -2.70
CA ASP A 63 -29.31 -31.41 -3.03
C ASP A 63 -29.53 -32.76 -2.32
N GLU A 64 -28.50 -33.56 -2.12
CA GLU A 64 -28.58 -34.82 -1.35
C GLU A 64 -28.79 -34.58 0.16
N ASP A 65 -28.14 -33.58 0.75
CA ASP A 65 -28.32 -33.24 2.18
C ASP A 65 -29.69 -32.59 2.44
N ILE A 66 -30.23 -31.86 1.45
CA ILE A 66 -31.59 -31.26 1.53
C ILE A 66 -32.68 -32.34 1.49
N ALA A 67 -32.53 -33.35 0.63
CA ALA A 67 -33.54 -34.40 0.46
C ALA A 67 -33.67 -35.36 1.65
N ASN A 68 -32.64 -35.46 2.48
CA ASN A 68 -32.60 -36.45 3.56
C ASN A 68 -32.92 -35.94 4.97
N LYS A 69 -33.11 -34.62 5.17
CA LYS A 69 -33.35 -34.06 6.51
C LYS A 69 -34.24 -32.82 6.44
N GLU A 70 -35.53 -32.99 6.29
CA GLU A 70 -36.50 -31.88 6.30
C GLU A 70 -36.54 -31.06 7.63
N GLU A 71 -35.96 -31.55 8.72
CA GLU A 71 -36.03 -30.88 10.02
C GLU A 71 -34.72 -30.23 10.51
N VAL A 72 -33.60 -30.46 9.84
CA VAL A 72 -32.31 -29.83 10.23
C VAL A 72 -31.62 -29.28 9.00
N PHE A 73 -32.29 -28.41 8.27
CA PHE A 73 -31.58 -27.38 7.49
C PHE A 73 -30.86 -26.50 8.51
N SER A 74 -29.87 -27.15 9.09
CA SER A 74 -29.24 -26.62 10.31
C SER A 74 -28.66 -25.28 9.99
N SER A 75 -28.93 -24.35 10.90
CA SER A 75 -28.24 -23.06 10.99
C SER A 75 -26.72 -23.18 10.69
N LYS A 76 -26.13 -24.33 10.94
CA LYS A 76 -24.74 -24.67 10.66
C LYS A 76 -24.44 -24.77 9.15
N LEU A 77 -25.23 -25.47 8.34
CA LEU A 77 -24.95 -25.58 6.87
C LEU A 77 -25.09 -24.22 6.18
N ILE A 78 -26.09 -23.42 6.59
CA ILE A 78 -26.25 -22.05 6.08
C ILE A 78 -25.06 -21.16 6.51
N SER A 79 -24.58 -21.33 7.75
CA SER A 79 -23.39 -20.63 8.24
C SER A 79 -22.15 -21.01 7.44
N ASP A 80 -21.91 -22.32 7.26
CA ASP A 80 -20.74 -22.83 6.54
C ASP A 80 -20.75 -22.36 5.07
N LEU A 81 -21.93 -22.38 4.41
CA LEU A 81 -22.08 -21.87 3.04
C LEU A 81 -21.88 -20.34 2.94
N ASN A 82 -22.33 -19.60 3.95
CA ASN A 82 -22.10 -18.17 3.99
C ASN A 82 -20.62 -17.84 4.19
N GLU A 83 -19.90 -18.59 5.02
CA GLU A 83 -18.46 -18.43 5.20
C GLU A 83 -17.70 -18.75 3.89
N GLU A 84 -18.02 -19.86 3.22
CA GLU A 84 -17.43 -20.20 1.92
C GLU A 84 -17.71 -19.11 0.86
N LEU A 85 -18.93 -18.56 0.82
CA LEU A 85 -19.30 -17.50 -0.10
C LEU A 85 -18.54 -16.18 0.19
N ILE A 86 -18.34 -15.87 1.46
CA ILE A 86 -17.53 -14.70 1.85
C ILE A 86 -16.08 -14.85 1.38
N VAL A 87 -15.48 -16.04 1.60
CA VAL A 87 -14.11 -16.33 1.16
C VAL A 87 -14.00 -16.21 -0.36
N LEU A 88 -14.92 -16.83 -1.10
CA LEU A 88 -14.94 -16.78 -2.56
C LEU A 88 -15.09 -15.33 -3.09
N ASN A 89 -15.96 -14.54 -2.49
CA ASN A 89 -16.13 -13.13 -2.87
C ASN A 89 -14.86 -12.32 -2.67
N LYS A 90 -14.13 -12.56 -1.57
CA LYS A 90 -12.84 -11.89 -1.30
C LYS A 90 -11.79 -12.26 -2.36
N GLU A 91 -11.66 -13.55 -2.68
CA GLU A 91 -10.74 -14.03 -3.72
C GLU A 91 -11.06 -13.42 -5.08
N ILE A 92 -12.32 -13.43 -5.50
CA ILE A 92 -12.77 -12.82 -6.75
C ILE A 92 -12.47 -11.32 -6.78
N THR A 93 -12.75 -10.61 -5.69
CA THR A 93 -12.48 -9.17 -5.58
C THR A 93 -11.00 -8.88 -5.81
N PHE A 94 -10.12 -9.65 -5.17
CA PHE A 94 -8.68 -9.48 -5.33
C PHE A 94 -8.16 -9.86 -6.73
N LEU A 95 -8.71 -10.91 -7.33
CA LEU A 95 -8.38 -11.30 -8.71
C LEU A 95 -8.78 -10.23 -9.73
N ILE A 96 -9.98 -9.64 -9.58
CA ILE A 96 -10.42 -8.51 -10.41
C ILE A 96 -9.45 -7.33 -10.27
N LYS A 97 -9.01 -7.06 -9.05
CA LYS A 97 -8.04 -5.98 -8.81
C LYS A 97 -6.69 -6.25 -9.45
N LYS A 98 -6.17 -7.46 -9.32
CA LYS A 98 -4.92 -7.89 -10.00
C LYS A 98 -5.03 -7.72 -11.51
N GLN A 99 -6.17 -8.08 -12.09
CA GLN A 99 -6.40 -7.93 -13.53
C GLN A 99 -6.42 -6.45 -13.93
N LYS A 100 -7.15 -5.59 -13.21
CA LYS A 100 -7.18 -4.15 -13.47
C LYS A 100 -5.76 -3.55 -13.39
N PHE A 101 -4.98 -3.92 -12.38
CA PHE A 101 -3.61 -3.48 -12.24
C PHE A 101 -2.73 -3.96 -13.40
N SER A 102 -2.86 -5.22 -13.81
CA SER A 102 -2.14 -5.75 -14.99
C SER A 102 -2.47 -4.98 -16.27
N MET A 103 -3.74 -4.64 -16.48
CA MET A 103 -4.18 -3.80 -17.61
C MET A 103 -3.61 -2.38 -17.52
N PHE A 104 -3.54 -1.81 -16.31
CA PHE A 104 -2.93 -0.51 -16.08
C PHE A 104 -1.43 -0.53 -16.42
N ILE A 105 -0.70 -1.55 -15.95
CA ILE A 105 0.73 -1.73 -16.27
C ILE A 105 0.95 -1.94 -17.77
N GLU A 106 0.13 -2.77 -18.43
CA GLU A 106 0.19 -3.01 -19.87
C GLU A 106 0.01 -1.69 -20.67
N LYS A 107 -0.93 -0.85 -20.23
CA LYS A 107 -1.24 0.43 -20.89
C LYS A 107 -0.18 1.50 -20.64
N HIS A 108 0.33 1.59 -19.43
CA HIS A 108 1.19 2.70 -19.00
C HIS A 108 2.66 2.35 -18.87
N GLY A 109 3.03 1.07 -18.94
CA GLY A 109 4.40 0.56 -18.83
C GLY A 109 4.98 0.65 -17.43
N GLY A 110 4.15 0.80 -16.39
CA GLY A 110 4.57 0.87 -14.99
C GLY A 110 3.87 1.97 -14.20
N VAL A 111 4.12 2.02 -12.88
CA VAL A 111 3.64 3.06 -11.97
C VAL A 111 4.71 4.14 -11.83
N ARG A 112 4.36 5.37 -12.17
CA ARG A 112 5.22 6.56 -12.04
C ARG A 112 4.48 7.58 -11.19
N GLY A 113 4.87 7.66 -9.92
CA GLY A 113 4.12 8.37 -8.91
C GLY A 113 4.75 9.68 -8.44
N ILE A 114 3.90 10.56 -7.92
CA ILE A 114 4.30 11.72 -7.14
C ILE A 114 3.47 11.77 -5.85
N TYR A 115 4.06 12.33 -4.79
CA TYR A 115 3.37 12.52 -3.53
C TYR A 115 2.57 13.82 -3.51
N LEU A 116 1.33 13.73 -3.03
CA LEU A 116 0.46 14.87 -2.73
C LEU A 116 0.10 14.86 -1.25
N ASN A 117 0.56 15.88 -0.52
CA ASN A 117 0.14 16.07 0.86
C ASN A 117 -1.39 16.20 0.92
N GLY A 118 -2.05 15.34 1.71
CA GLY A 118 -3.51 15.26 1.73
C GLY A 118 -4.22 16.55 2.14
N TYR A 119 -3.55 17.43 2.91
CA TYR A 119 -4.08 18.77 3.18
C TYR A 119 -4.18 19.65 1.93
N HIS A 120 -3.40 19.36 0.90
CA HIS A 120 -3.43 20.10 -0.36
C HIS A 120 -4.59 19.72 -1.28
N MET A 121 -5.36 18.67 -0.94
CA MET A 121 -6.57 18.29 -1.69
C MET A 121 -7.65 19.39 -1.71
N THR A 122 -7.58 20.38 -0.80
CA THR A 122 -8.43 21.57 -0.80
C THR A 122 -7.72 22.84 -1.28
N ASN A 123 -6.48 22.71 -1.80
CA ASN A 123 -5.69 23.85 -2.26
C ASN A 123 -5.61 23.86 -3.79
N ASN A 124 -6.40 24.73 -4.43
CA ASN A 124 -6.50 24.83 -5.90
C ASN A 124 -5.13 25.07 -6.57
N SER A 125 -4.28 25.92 -6.02
CA SER A 125 -2.96 26.20 -6.61
C SER A 125 -2.04 24.97 -6.57
N LYS A 126 -2.16 24.14 -5.55
CA LYS A 126 -1.42 22.86 -5.48
C LYS A 126 -2.00 21.83 -6.45
N LEU A 127 -3.31 21.73 -6.52
CA LEU A 127 -3.98 20.83 -7.46
C LEU A 127 -3.68 21.21 -8.91
N GLU A 128 -3.59 22.50 -9.25
CA GLU A 128 -3.16 22.96 -10.58
C GLU A 128 -1.76 22.48 -10.96
N ILE A 129 -0.80 22.51 -10.01
CA ILE A 129 0.54 21.93 -10.23
C ILE A 129 0.45 20.44 -10.51
N ILE A 130 -0.32 19.70 -9.71
CA ILE A 130 -0.49 18.25 -9.87
C ILE A 130 -1.14 17.93 -11.22
N TYR A 131 -2.22 18.62 -11.58
CA TYR A 131 -2.89 18.43 -12.87
C TYR A 131 -1.95 18.74 -14.04
N ASN A 132 -1.17 19.82 -13.95
CA ASN A 132 -0.20 20.17 -14.99
C ASN A 132 0.86 19.08 -15.17
N VAL A 133 1.35 18.47 -14.09
CA VAL A 133 2.27 17.34 -14.15
C VAL A 133 1.58 16.11 -14.77
N LEU A 134 0.38 15.75 -14.30
CA LEU A 134 -0.36 14.61 -14.82
C LEU A 134 -0.64 14.75 -16.33
N GLU A 135 -1.02 15.92 -16.80
CA GLU A 135 -1.38 16.16 -18.19
C GLU A 135 -0.18 16.19 -19.14
N ASN A 136 0.95 16.71 -18.67
CA ASN A 136 2.11 17.02 -19.53
C ASN A 136 3.29 16.07 -19.36
N THR A 137 3.17 15.02 -18.55
CA THR A 137 4.25 14.05 -18.28
C THR A 137 3.76 12.62 -18.33
N ASN A 138 4.66 11.66 -18.12
CA ASN A 138 4.34 10.23 -17.98
C ASN A 138 3.94 9.82 -16.55
N VAL A 139 3.84 10.76 -15.61
CA VAL A 139 3.32 10.51 -14.26
C VAL A 139 1.87 10.03 -14.35
N ASN A 140 1.57 8.91 -13.70
CA ASN A 140 0.28 8.23 -13.77
C ASN A 140 -0.19 7.72 -12.41
N SER A 141 0.44 8.16 -11.33
CA SER A 141 0.08 7.75 -9.96
C SER A 141 0.23 8.90 -8.99
N LEU A 142 -0.67 8.94 -8.00
CA LEU A 142 -0.60 9.87 -6.87
C LEU A 142 -0.58 9.11 -5.56
N VAL A 143 0.36 9.45 -4.69
CA VAL A 143 0.34 9.04 -3.28
C VAL A 143 -0.27 10.18 -2.48
N ILE A 144 -1.37 9.93 -1.78
CA ILE A 144 -2.12 10.94 -1.01
C ILE A 144 -2.19 10.50 0.45
N ASP A 145 -1.92 11.43 1.39
CA ASP A 145 -2.07 11.11 2.80
C ASP A 145 -3.52 10.78 3.18
N VAL A 146 -3.70 9.62 3.76
CA VAL A 146 -4.91 9.16 4.45
C VAL A 146 -4.83 9.50 5.93
N LYS A 147 -3.72 9.10 6.58
CA LYS A 147 -3.40 9.41 7.97
C LYS A 147 -1.98 9.99 8.04
N THR A 148 -1.86 11.18 8.62
CA THR A 148 -0.60 11.93 8.68
C THR A 148 0.26 11.55 9.89
N ASP A 149 1.50 12.01 9.90
CA ASP A 149 2.45 11.90 11.01
C ASP A 149 2.03 12.66 12.29
N ASN A 150 1.10 13.61 12.16
CA ASN A 150 0.46 14.27 13.29
C ASN A 150 -0.76 13.50 13.84
N GLY A 151 -1.09 12.34 13.29
CA GLY A 151 -2.22 11.50 13.68
C GLY A 151 -3.58 11.94 13.12
N HIS A 152 -3.62 12.95 12.22
CA HIS A 152 -4.86 13.37 11.59
C HIS A 152 -5.27 12.45 10.45
N ILE A 153 -6.56 12.13 10.38
CA ILE A 153 -7.20 11.40 9.29
C ILE A 153 -7.86 12.42 8.37
N LEU A 154 -7.58 12.34 7.06
CA LEU A 154 -7.91 13.41 6.11
C LEU A 154 -9.16 13.14 5.26
N PHE A 155 -9.96 12.15 5.60
CA PHE A 155 -11.27 11.86 5.03
C PHE A 155 -12.31 11.65 6.15
N ASP A 156 -13.59 11.57 5.82
CA ASP A 156 -14.68 11.35 6.79
C ASP A 156 -14.67 9.90 7.31
N SER A 157 -13.79 9.62 8.26
CA SER A 157 -13.69 8.32 8.91
C SER A 157 -14.80 8.13 9.95
N VAL A 158 -15.34 6.93 9.98
CA VAL A 158 -16.32 6.49 11.01
C VAL A 158 -15.69 5.62 12.09
N ASN A 159 -14.37 5.49 12.09
CA ASN A 159 -13.66 4.72 13.10
C ASN A 159 -13.89 5.26 14.51
N GLU A 160 -14.35 4.40 15.43
CA GLU A 160 -14.73 4.80 16.79
C GLU A 160 -13.60 5.50 17.55
N LEU A 161 -12.37 4.97 17.48
CA LEU A 161 -11.21 5.60 18.16
C LEU A 161 -10.84 6.94 17.52
N ALA A 162 -10.99 7.07 16.21
CA ALA A 162 -10.75 8.34 15.52
C ALA A 162 -11.73 9.42 15.96
N LEU A 163 -13.00 9.06 16.10
CA LEU A 163 -14.04 9.97 16.57
C LEU A 163 -13.83 10.34 18.05
N GLU A 164 -13.49 9.36 18.89
CA GLU A 164 -13.16 9.58 20.31
C GLU A 164 -11.98 10.56 20.47
N MET A 165 -10.89 10.36 19.71
CA MET A 165 -9.73 11.24 19.73
C MET A 165 -9.96 12.58 19.03
N SER A 166 -11.09 12.75 18.34
CA SER A 166 -11.38 13.96 17.54
C SER A 166 -10.24 14.29 16.56
N ASN A 167 -9.66 13.29 15.91
CA ASN A 167 -8.52 13.48 15.01
C ASN A 167 -8.88 13.45 13.51
N VAL A 168 -10.16 13.34 13.17
CA VAL A 168 -10.63 13.47 11.79
C VAL A 168 -10.55 14.93 11.35
N ARG A 169 -9.92 15.17 10.18
CA ARG A 169 -9.72 16.47 9.54
C ARG A 169 -10.03 16.35 8.05
N SER A 170 -11.24 15.94 7.72
CA SER A 170 -11.67 15.68 6.34
C SER A 170 -11.20 16.77 5.36
N LYS A 171 -10.56 16.36 4.29
CA LYS A 171 -10.03 17.18 3.20
C LYS A 171 -10.52 16.72 1.85
N TYR A 172 -10.93 15.47 1.75
CA TYR A 172 -11.42 14.85 0.53
C TYR A 172 -12.34 13.67 0.85
N ASP A 173 -13.08 13.27 -0.13
CA ASP A 173 -14.04 12.16 -0.14
C ASP A 173 -13.85 11.31 -1.41
N SER A 174 -14.71 10.32 -1.61
CA SER A 174 -14.69 9.46 -2.80
C SER A 174 -14.96 10.24 -4.10
N GLU A 175 -15.76 11.29 -4.08
CA GLU A 175 -16.02 12.14 -5.25
C GLU A 175 -14.74 12.90 -5.66
N SER A 176 -14.01 13.42 -4.69
CA SER A 176 -12.72 14.07 -4.92
C SER A 176 -11.70 13.12 -5.56
N LEU A 177 -11.61 11.87 -5.09
CA LEU A 177 -10.73 10.85 -5.65
C LEU A 177 -11.15 10.42 -7.06
N ASN A 178 -12.46 10.25 -7.29
CA ASN A 178 -13.00 9.95 -8.61
C ASN A 178 -12.73 11.09 -9.60
N SER A 179 -12.86 12.35 -9.17
CA SER A 179 -12.54 13.51 -10.01
C SER A 179 -11.07 13.54 -10.48
N LEU A 180 -10.14 13.01 -9.68
CA LEU A 180 -8.73 12.82 -10.10
C LEU A 180 -8.64 11.73 -11.18
N LYS A 181 -9.34 10.59 -11.00
CA LYS A 181 -9.37 9.48 -11.96
C LYS A 181 -10.05 9.85 -13.28
N ASP A 182 -11.07 10.68 -13.25
CA ASP A 182 -11.80 11.12 -14.44
C ASP A 182 -10.93 12.01 -15.36
N LYS A 183 -9.99 12.76 -14.79
CA LYS A 183 -9.08 13.61 -15.57
C LYS A 183 -8.00 12.83 -16.29
N LYS A 184 -7.52 11.78 -15.70
CA LYS A 184 -6.53 10.86 -16.26
C LYS A 184 -6.70 9.50 -15.61
N ASP A 185 -6.47 8.44 -16.37
CA ASP A 185 -6.37 7.10 -15.84
C ASP A 185 -5.13 7.02 -14.94
N ILE A 186 -5.35 7.16 -13.63
CA ILE A 186 -4.30 7.21 -12.61
C ILE A 186 -4.49 6.14 -11.54
N TYR A 187 -3.37 5.70 -10.98
CA TYR A 187 -3.31 4.77 -9.87
C TYR A 187 -3.19 5.55 -8.56
N LEU A 188 -4.13 5.36 -7.63
CA LEU A 188 -4.19 6.08 -6.37
C LEU A 188 -3.65 5.23 -5.21
N ILE A 189 -2.66 5.77 -4.51
CA ILE A 189 -2.02 5.15 -3.35
C ILE A 189 -2.37 5.98 -2.12
N GLY A 190 -3.01 5.37 -1.12
CA GLY A 190 -3.35 6.00 0.15
C GLY A 190 -2.25 5.78 1.18
N ARG A 191 -1.53 6.84 1.56
CA ARG A 191 -0.45 6.74 2.55
C ARG A 191 -0.99 6.84 3.97
N VAL A 192 -0.65 5.85 4.80
CA VAL A 192 -1.05 5.74 6.20
C VAL A 192 0.19 5.69 7.09
N VAL A 193 0.40 6.71 7.90
CA VAL A 193 1.46 6.73 8.92
C VAL A 193 1.06 5.82 10.09
N VAL A 194 1.94 4.87 10.46
CA VAL A 194 1.62 3.77 11.39
C VAL A 194 2.00 4.10 12.82
N PHE A 195 3.26 3.92 13.21
CA PHE A 195 3.67 3.97 14.62
C PHE A 195 4.12 5.35 15.09
N GLN A 196 4.11 6.38 14.27
CA GLN A 196 4.27 7.76 14.70
C GLN A 196 2.87 8.41 14.78
N ASP A 197 2.40 8.65 16.00
CA ASP A 197 1.07 9.26 16.20
C ASP A 197 0.97 9.98 17.55
N PRO A 198 1.16 11.31 17.59
CA PRO A 198 1.09 12.09 18.81
C PRO A 198 -0.33 12.16 19.38
N LEU A 199 -1.38 12.03 18.57
CA LEU A 199 -2.76 12.06 19.05
C LEU A 199 -3.15 10.74 19.70
N PHE A 200 -2.80 9.63 19.08
CA PHE A 200 -3.04 8.31 19.67
C PHE A 200 -2.27 8.12 20.97
N THR A 201 -0.98 8.43 20.99
CA THR A 201 -0.12 8.26 22.18
C THR A 201 -0.57 9.14 23.34
N LYS A 202 -1.07 10.36 23.06
CA LYS A 202 -1.61 11.25 24.07
C LYS A 202 -2.91 10.72 24.68
N ASN A 203 -3.79 10.12 23.90
CA ASN A 203 -5.07 9.58 24.37
C ASN A 203 -4.90 8.18 25.00
N TYR A 204 -3.92 7.42 24.56
CA TYR A 204 -3.63 6.05 25.04
C TYR A 204 -2.17 5.91 25.44
N PRO A 205 -1.72 6.57 26.53
CA PRO A 205 -0.31 6.58 26.95
C PRO A 205 0.24 5.18 27.28
N ASP A 206 -0.61 4.25 27.70
CA ASP A 206 -0.23 2.86 27.98
C ASP A 206 0.09 2.06 26.69
N GLU A 207 -0.27 2.60 25.52
CA GLU A 207 0.03 2.02 24.22
C GLU A 207 1.25 2.67 23.54
N ALA A 208 1.86 3.67 24.19
CA ALA A 208 3.02 4.38 23.71
C ALA A 208 4.33 3.83 24.30
N ILE A 209 5.43 4.08 23.60
CA ILE A 209 6.77 3.88 24.16
C ILE A 209 6.96 4.84 25.31
N PHE A 210 7.48 4.36 26.46
CA PHE A 210 7.69 5.16 27.67
C PHE A 210 9.18 5.55 27.80
N ASP A 211 9.43 6.80 28.20
CA ASP A 211 10.78 7.28 28.53
C ASP A 211 11.00 7.12 30.05
N SER A 212 11.82 6.15 30.42
CA SER A 212 12.10 5.83 31.84
C SER A 212 12.92 6.91 32.54
N PHE A 213 13.65 7.75 31.82
CA PHE A 213 14.42 8.86 32.36
C PHE A 213 13.54 10.08 32.61
N LYS A 214 12.79 10.51 31.60
CA LYS A 214 11.89 11.68 31.72
C LYS A 214 10.58 11.38 32.44
N LYS A 215 10.26 10.09 32.69
CA LYS A 215 9.01 9.62 33.32
C LYS A 215 7.76 10.07 32.57
N THR A 216 7.80 10.02 31.26
CA THR A 216 6.71 10.41 30.36
C THR A 216 6.71 9.56 29.09
N ILE A 217 5.76 9.78 28.17
CA ILE A 217 5.76 9.18 26.85
C ILE A 217 7.05 9.59 26.13
N TYR A 218 7.68 8.62 25.46
CA TYR A 218 8.89 8.87 24.68
C TYR A 218 8.60 9.80 23.48
N SER A 219 9.47 10.77 23.27
CA SER A 219 9.43 11.62 22.08
C SER A 219 10.84 11.90 21.56
N GLN A 220 10.97 11.93 20.26
CA GLN A 220 12.15 12.31 19.52
C GLN A 220 11.80 13.50 18.62
N ASP A 221 12.43 14.65 18.85
CA ASP A 221 12.21 15.90 18.08
C ASP A 221 10.71 16.31 17.97
N GLY A 222 9.94 16.06 19.04
CA GLY A 222 8.49 16.31 19.09
C GLY A 222 7.63 15.25 18.42
N GLN A 223 8.23 14.21 17.89
CA GLN A 223 7.53 13.02 17.35
C GLN A 223 7.30 12.00 18.46
N TYR A 224 6.10 11.46 18.54
CA TYR A 224 5.67 10.52 19.56
C TYR A 224 5.38 9.17 18.92
N PHE A 225 5.83 8.09 19.53
CA PHE A 225 5.76 6.76 18.96
C PHE A 225 4.86 5.83 19.78
N ILE A 226 3.97 5.16 19.05
CA ILE A 226 3.21 4.01 19.53
C ILE A 226 4.19 2.86 19.71
N ASP A 227 3.97 2.02 20.74
CA ASP A 227 4.69 0.76 20.86
C ASP A 227 4.24 -0.19 19.73
N PRO A 228 5.14 -0.68 18.86
CA PRO A 228 4.75 -1.54 17.73
C PRO A 228 4.15 -2.90 18.13
N SER A 229 4.22 -3.30 19.40
CA SER A 229 3.51 -4.47 19.94
C SER A 229 2.04 -4.19 20.29
N SER A 230 1.58 -2.91 20.23
CA SER A 230 0.22 -2.51 20.59
C SER A 230 -0.83 -3.08 19.65
N GLU A 231 -1.54 -4.11 20.05
CA GLU A 231 -2.65 -4.68 19.27
C GLU A 231 -3.82 -3.69 19.09
N LYS A 232 -4.05 -2.81 20.08
CA LYS A 232 -5.06 -1.74 19.98
C LYS A 232 -4.72 -0.79 18.83
N ALA A 233 -3.46 -0.36 18.73
CA ALA A 233 -3.01 0.54 17.68
C ALA A 233 -3.01 -0.14 16.31
N LYS A 234 -2.52 -1.38 16.22
CA LYS A 234 -2.54 -2.16 14.97
C LYS A 234 -3.95 -2.26 14.42
N LYS A 235 -4.92 -2.64 15.23
CA LYS A 235 -6.33 -2.73 14.84
C LYS A 235 -6.92 -1.38 14.41
N TYR A 236 -6.62 -0.31 15.15
CA TYR A 236 -7.05 1.04 14.81
C TYR A 236 -6.54 1.45 13.42
N ILE A 237 -5.24 1.28 13.17
CA ILE A 237 -4.60 1.69 11.92
C ILE A 237 -5.10 0.85 10.73
N ILE A 238 -5.24 -0.47 10.90
CA ILE A 238 -5.78 -1.36 9.87
C ILE A 238 -7.22 -0.96 9.51
N ASN A 239 -8.06 -0.61 10.47
CA ASN A 239 -9.43 -0.17 10.20
C ASN A 239 -9.46 1.14 9.40
N ILE A 240 -8.60 2.12 9.72
CA ILE A 240 -8.46 3.34 8.91
C ILE A 240 -8.00 3.01 7.47
N ALA A 241 -7.07 2.08 7.32
CA ALA A 241 -6.59 1.64 6.02
C ALA A 241 -7.69 0.94 5.20
N LYS A 242 -8.57 0.17 5.85
CA LYS A 242 -9.74 -0.47 5.23
C LYS A 242 -10.74 0.58 4.74
N GLU A 243 -11.08 1.55 5.57
CA GLU A 243 -11.96 2.66 5.18
C GLU A 243 -11.39 3.43 3.97
N ALA A 244 -10.07 3.65 3.93
CA ALA A 244 -9.42 4.30 2.80
C ALA A 244 -9.49 3.45 1.52
N CYS A 245 -9.33 2.13 1.61
CA CYS A 245 -9.53 1.24 0.48
C CYS A 245 -10.97 1.34 -0.07
N GLU A 246 -11.96 1.31 0.80
CA GLU A 246 -13.38 1.45 0.44
C GLU A 246 -13.71 2.84 -0.12
N LEU A 247 -12.95 3.87 0.29
CA LEU A 247 -13.10 5.24 -0.24
C LEU A 247 -12.72 5.35 -1.72
N GLY A 248 -11.87 4.45 -2.23
CA GLY A 248 -11.52 4.40 -3.65
C GLY A 248 -10.03 4.43 -3.99
N PHE A 249 -9.14 4.26 -3.03
CA PHE A 249 -7.74 4.02 -3.29
C PHE A 249 -7.52 2.65 -3.96
N ASP A 250 -6.46 2.55 -4.74
CA ASP A 250 -6.06 1.31 -5.42
C ASP A 250 -5.06 0.51 -4.59
N GLU A 251 -4.32 1.20 -3.74
CA GLU A 251 -3.28 0.65 -2.89
C GLU A 251 -3.24 1.43 -1.57
N ILE A 252 -2.94 0.74 -0.47
CA ILE A 252 -2.63 1.34 0.82
C ILE A 252 -1.13 1.19 1.09
N GLN A 253 -0.48 2.31 1.34
CA GLN A 253 0.94 2.39 1.61
C GLN A 253 1.19 2.75 3.08
N PHE A 254 1.90 1.88 3.79
CA PHE A 254 2.21 2.08 5.20
C PHE A 254 3.58 2.73 5.36
N ASP A 255 3.61 3.91 5.98
CA ASP A 255 4.84 4.61 6.35
C ASP A 255 5.01 4.61 7.87
N TYR A 256 6.23 4.89 8.36
CA TYR A 256 6.59 4.82 9.78
C TYR A 256 6.24 3.46 10.42
N ILE A 257 6.35 2.38 9.65
CA ILE A 257 6.22 0.99 10.11
C ILE A 257 7.54 0.54 10.76
N ARG A 258 7.92 1.22 11.81
CA ARG A 258 9.24 1.03 12.43
C ARG A 258 9.24 1.44 13.89
N TYR A 259 10.22 0.93 14.60
CA TYR A 259 10.65 1.48 15.89
C TYR A 259 11.33 2.84 15.69
N PRO A 260 11.48 3.67 16.74
CA PRO A 260 12.25 4.91 16.67
C PRO A 260 13.69 4.63 16.22
N ASP A 261 14.20 5.47 15.30
CA ASP A 261 15.61 5.43 14.92
C ASP A 261 16.43 6.25 15.93
N SER A 262 16.70 5.66 17.09
CA SER A 262 17.38 6.33 18.20
C SER A 262 17.97 5.33 19.19
N ASN A 263 18.67 5.84 20.19
CA ASN A 263 19.22 5.04 21.28
C ASN A 263 18.12 4.58 22.26
N TYR A 264 17.99 3.27 22.43
CA TYR A 264 16.95 2.64 23.26
C TYR A 264 17.19 2.68 24.78
N ASN A 265 18.30 3.25 25.27
CA ASN A 265 18.70 3.17 26.68
C ASN A 265 17.64 3.62 27.69
N TYR A 266 16.74 4.50 27.30
CA TYR A 266 15.68 5.03 28.17
C TYR A 266 14.27 4.64 27.72
N MET A 267 14.15 3.92 26.59
CA MET A 267 12.86 3.49 26.09
C MET A 267 12.43 2.20 26.79
N VAL A 268 11.20 2.19 27.22
CA VAL A 268 10.53 1.00 27.78
C VAL A 268 9.41 0.63 26.85
N PHE A 269 9.42 -0.60 26.40
CA PHE A 269 8.44 -1.21 25.53
C PHE A 269 7.58 -2.18 26.33
N LYS A 270 6.39 -2.52 25.82
CA LYS A 270 5.51 -3.54 26.39
C LYS A 270 6.13 -4.93 26.36
N GLU A 271 6.90 -5.22 25.32
CA GLU A 271 7.65 -6.44 25.15
C GLU A 271 9.15 -6.16 25.22
N GLU A 272 9.95 -7.19 25.49
CA GLU A 272 11.42 -7.07 25.44
C GLU A 272 11.85 -6.63 24.04
N ASN A 273 12.68 -5.59 23.96
CA ASN A 273 13.16 -5.03 22.69
C ASN A 273 14.33 -5.86 22.12
N THR A 274 14.03 -7.09 21.71
CA THR A 274 14.98 -7.97 21.00
C THR A 274 14.87 -7.75 19.49
N TYR A 275 15.88 -8.22 18.75
CA TYR A 275 15.85 -8.25 17.29
C TYR A 275 14.63 -9.01 16.76
N GLU A 276 14.35 -10.18 17.32
CA GLU A 276 13.24 -11.05 16.93
C GLU A 276 11.89 -10.38 17.18
N ASN A 277 11.69 -9.76 18.34
CA ASN A 277 10.44 -9.10 18.69
C ASN A 277 10.19 -7.88 17.78
N ARG A 278 11.23 -7.09 17.48
CA ARG A 278 11.07 -5.95 16.56
C ARG A 278 10.61 -6.41 15.19
N ILE A 279 11.24 -7.41 14.60
CA ILE A 279 10.86 -7.95 13.30
C ILE A 279 9.46 -8.57 13.35
N ASN A 280 9.16 -9.36 14.38
CA ASN A 280 7.86 -10.02 14.51
C ASN A 280 6.71 -9.01 14.61
N ASN A 281 6.89 -7.93 15.37
CA ASN A 281 5.86 -6.90 15.54
C ASN A 281 5.57 -6.17 14.22
N ILE A 282 6.59 -5.80 13.46
CA ILE A 282 6.43 -5.16 12.15
C ILE A 282 5.76 -6.14 11.15
N ASN A 283 6.27 -7.37 11.06
CA ASN A 283 5.76 -8.35 10.10
C ASN A 283 4.36 -8.86 10.44
N SER A 284 4.02 -8.99 11.73
CA SER A 284 2.66 -9.37 12.13
C SER A 284 1.64 -8.31 11.73
N PHE A 285 1.97 -7.02 11.92
CA PHE A 285 1.15 -5.91 11.46
C PHE A 285 0.94 -5.97 9.94
N LEU A 286 2.02 -6.03 9.16
CA LEU A 286 1.95 -6.04 7.69
C LEU A 286 1.17 -7.25 7.16
N ARG A 287 1.40 -8.44 7.71
CA ARG A 287 0.69 -9.65 7.30
C ARG A 287 -0.82 -9.53 7.53
N THR A 288 -1.23 -9.10 8.72
CA THR A 288 -2.66 -8.89 9.03
C THR A 288 -3.25 -7.80 8.16
N ALA A 289 -2.56 -6.68 7.99
CA ALA A 289 -3.00 -5.58 7.14
C ALA A 289 -3.16 -6.04 5.68
N LYS A 290 -2.17 -6.76 5.15
CA LYS A 290 -2.22 -7.28 3.77
C LYS A 290 -3.40 -8.22 3.57
N GLU A 291 -3.62 -9.16 4.49
CA GLU A 291 -4.76 -10.08 4.41
C GLU A 291 -6.09 -9.32 4.39
N GLU A 292 -6.31 -8.40 5.34
CA GLU A 292 -7.58 -7.69 5.46
C GLU A 292 -7.83 -6.72 4.30
N ILE A 293 -6.79 -6.02 3.83
CA ILE A 293 -6.90 -5.01 2.77
C ILE A 293 -6.97 -5.64 1.37
N ASN A 294 -6.22 -6.71 1.10
CA ASN A 294 -6.34 -7.45 -0.15
C ASN A 294 -7.76 -8.04 -0.30
N ASN A 295 -8.39 -8.48 0.78
CA ASN A 295 -9.78 -8.96 0.79
C ASN A 295 -10.80 -7.88 0.38
N LEU A 296 -10.45 -6.59 0.52
CA LEU A 296 -11.26 -5.46 0.02
C LEU A 296 -10.90 -5.04 -1.40
N GLY A 297 -9.87 -5.66 -2.00
CA GLY A 297 -9.43 -5.41 -3.35
C GLY A 297 -8.38 -4.31 -3.49
N CYS A 298 -7.69 -3.87 -2.42
CA CYS A 298 -6.55 -2.97 -2.51
C CYS A 298 -5.24 -3.73 -2.36
N PHE A 299 -4.18 -3.25 -3.01
CA PHE A 299 -2.81 -3.70 -2.75
C PHE A 299 -2.27 -3.07 -1.47
N VAL A 300 -1.22 -3.68 -0.93
CA VAL A 300 -0.50 -3.18 0.25
C VAL A 300 0.95 -2.96 -0.08
N SER A 301 1.45 -1.77 0.21
CA SER A 301 2.87 -1.44 0.15
C SER A 301 3.40 -0.87 1.47
N ALA A 302 4.71 -0.81 1.56
CA ALA A 302 5.39 -0.33 2.77
C ALA A 302 6.57 0.57 2.42
N ASP A 303 6.65 1.71 3.12
CA ASP A 303 7.79 2.61 3.05
C ASP A 303 8.84 2.15 4.06
N VAL A 304 10.06 1.99 3.58
CA VAL A 304 11.17 1.54 4.41
C VAL A 304 12.39 2.44 4.22
N PHE A 305 13.25 2.48 5.22
CA PHE A 305 14.49 3.22 5.08
C PHE A 305 15.36 2.63 3.96
N GLY A 306 15.95 3.51 3.12
CA GLY A 306 16.75 3.07 1.98
C GLY A 306 17.95 2.21 2.36
N TYR A 307 18.54 2.42 3.54
CA TYR A 307 19.70 1.64 3.99
C TYR A 307 19.39 0.17 4.28
N ILE A 308 18.13 -0.22 4.51
CA ILE A 308 17.78 -1.64 4.71
C ILE A 308 18.01 -2.49 3.46
N LEU A 309 18.11 -1.87 2.29
CA LEU A 309 18.48 -2.59 1.07
C LEU A 309 19.91 -3.14 1.15
N THR A 310 20.79 -2.46 1.88
CA THR A 310 22.20 -2.79 2.08
C THR A 310 22.44 -3.50 3.41
N ASP A 311 21.77 -3.07 4.50
CA ASP A 311 21.88 -3.69 5.82
C ASP A 311 21.20 -5.07 5.85
N ARG A 312 21.90 -6.07 6.35
CA ARG A 312 21.39 -7.45 6.49
C ARG A 312 20.64 -7.71 7.79
N PHE A 313 20.57 -6.72 8.66
CA PHE A 313 19.82 -6.75 9.91
C PHE A 313 18.56 -5.90 9.80
N ASP A 314 17.94 -5.59 10.93
CA ASP A 314 16.71 -4.78 10.99
C ASP A 314 16.99 -3.27 11.13
N GLY A 315 18.25 -2.85 11.01
CA GLY A 315 18.68 -1.48 11.26
C GLY A 315 18.41 -0.97 12.68
N GLY A 316 18.05 -1.87 13.60
CA GLY A 316 17.59 -1.51 14.95
C GLY A 316 16.15 -0.97 14.99
N ILE A 317 15.43 -0.95 13.88
CA ILE A 317 14.09 -0.35 13.75
C ILE A 317 12.99 -1.36 13.39
N GLY A 318 13.33 -2.64 13.33
CA GLY A 318 12.39 -3.72 13.00
C GLY A 318 12.17 -3.90 11.49
N GLN A 319 12.90 -3.18 10.63
CA GLN A 319 12.78 -3.30 9.18
C GLN A 319 13.86 -4.25 8.64
N ASN A 320 13.47 -5.47 8.31
CA ASN A 320 14.34 -6.45 7.65
C ASN A 320 13.80 -6.75 6.25
N LEU A 321 14.65 -6.57 5.21
CA LEU A 321 14.25 -6.63 3.81
C LEU A 321 13.59 -7.97 3.45
N GLU A 322 14.24 -9.08 3.82
CA GLU A 322 13.81 -10.43 3.46
C GLU A 322 12.43 -10.77 4.01
N THR A 323 12.12 -10.31 5.21
CA THR A 323 10.87 -10.63 5.88
C THR A 323 9.74 -9.65 5.53
N ILE A 324 10.04 -8.37 5.32
CA ILE A 324 9.04 -7.38 4.95
C ILE A 324 8.48 -7.65 3.55
N ILE A 325 9.35 -7.98 2.58
CA ILE A 325 8.94 -8.19 1.18
C ILE A 325 7.94 -9.33 0.99
N GLU A 326 7.90 -10.28 1.91
CA GLU A 326 6.92 -11.38 1.92
C GLU A 326 5.54 -10.91 2.39
N ASN A 327 5.50 -9.88 3.23
CA ASN A 327 4.30 -9.38 3.88
C ASN A 327 3.67 -8.15 3.19
N VAL A 328 4.16 -7.75 2.02
CA VAL A 328 3.62 -6.66 1.20
C VAL A 328 3.46 -7.10 -0.25
N ASP A 329 2.73 -6.33 -1.05
CA ASP A 329 2.65 -6.51 -2.50
C ASP A 329 3.77 -5.73 -3.18
N PHE A 330 4.07 -4.51 -2.69
CA PHE A 330 5.18 -3.67 -3.15
C PHE A 330 5.97 -3.11 -1.99
N LEU A 331 7.24 -2.83 -2.21
CA LEU A 331 8.13 -2.20 -1.24
C LEU A 331 8.65 -0.88 -1.81
N SER A 332 8.54 0.18 -1.03
CA SER A 332 8.96 1.53 -1.40
C SER A 332 10.14 1.99 -0.53
N PRO A 333 11.37 1.60 -0.88
CA PRO A 333 12.55 2.06 -0.14
C PRO A 333 12.81 3.54 -0.41
N MET A 334 13.05 4.32 0.65
CA MET A 334 13.35 5.75 0.60
C MET A 334 14.84 5.96 0.28
N VAL A 335 15.20 5.82 -0.99
CA VAL A 335 16.60 5.93 -1.46
C VAL A 335 16.96 7.38 -1.78
N TYR A 336 16.98 8.22 -0.75
CA TYR A 336 17.30 9.65 -0.88
C TYR A 336 18.81 9.87 -0.78
N PRO A 337 19.50 10.31 -1.85
CA PRO A 337 20.95 10.51 -1.84
C PRO A 337 21.45 11.41 -0.72
N SER A 338 20.66 12.41 -0.30
CA SER A 338 21.02 13.32 0.82
C SER A 338 21.02 12.63 2.18
N HIS A 339 20.40 11.48 2.34
CA HIS A 339 20.30 10.73 3.59
C HIS A 339 21.42 9.69 3.76
N TYR A 340 22.22 9.46 2.72
CA TYR A 340 23.38 8.58 2.82
C TYR A 340 24.61 9.34 3.32
N SER A 341 25.32 8.72 4.23
CA SER A 341 26.54 9.30 4.83
C SER A 341 27.67 9.42 3.82
N LYS A 342 28.59 10.36 4.05
CA LYS A 342 29.83 10.49 3.28
C LYS A 342 30.55 9.14 3.22
N GLY A 343 30.93 8.71 2.03
CA GLY A 343 31.61 7.45 1.78
C GLY A 343 30.67 6.29 1.40
N SER A 344 29.35 6.44 1.55
CA SER A 344 28.40 5.41 1.11
C SER A 344 28.59 5.11 -0.38
N PHE A 345 28.63 3.84 -0.74
CA PHE A 345 28.87 3.35 -2.10
C PHE A 345 30.14 3.91 -2.75
N GLY A 346 31.14 4.36 -1.95
CA GLY A 346 32.38 4.97 -2.44
C GLY A 346 32.28 6.46 -2.77
N TYR A 347 31.11 7.09 -2.67
CA TYR A 347 30.91 8.50 -2.99
C TYR A 347 31.26 9.43 -1.82
N GLN A 348 32.18 10.37 -2.03
CA GLN A 348 32.52 11.39 -1.01
C GLN A 348 31.36 12.34 -0.71
N ASN A 349 30.47 12.55 -1.66
CA ASN A 349 29.25 13.31 -1.52
C ASN A 349 28.09 12.57 -2.22
N PRO A 350 27.37 11.67 -1.51
CA PRO A 350 26.27 10.93 -2.09
C PRO A 350 25.21 11.81 -2.72
N ASN A 351 24.86 12.94 -2.09
CA ASN A 351 23.82 13.85 -2.59
C ASN A 351 24.16 14.47 -3.97
N ARG A 352 25.44 14.49 -4.37
CA ARG A 352 25.88 14.97 -5.68
C ARG A 352 26.09 13.84 -6.72
N ASN A 353 25.74 12.62 -6.35
CA ASN A 353 25.86 11.44 -7.21
C ASN A 353 24.57 10.62 -7.17
N PRO A 354 23.40 11.23 -7.49
CA PRO A 354 22.11 10.62 -7.26
C PRO A 354 21.94 9.31 -8.04
N TYR A 355 22.28 9.28 -9.32
CA TYR A 355 22.20 8.07 -10.13
C TYR A 355 23.01 6.92 -9.53
N GLY A 356 24.29 7.16 -9.19
CA GLY A 356 25.17 6.12 -8.69
C GLY A 356 24.74 5.58 -7.30
N VAL A 357 24.29 6.45 -6.41
CA VAL A 357 23.82 6.06 -5.08
C VAL A 357 22.57 5.21 -5.16
N ILE A 358 21.57 5.64 -5.93
CA ILE A 358 20.30 4.91 -6.09
C ILE A 358 20.55 3.57 -6.79
N THR A 359 21.32 3.59 -7.89
CA THR A 359 21.70 2.35 -8.60
C THR A 359 22.33 1.34 -7.65
N SER A 360 23.32 1.75 -6.85
CA SER A 360 24.00 0.85 -5.92
C SER A 360 23.06 0.30 -4.85
N ALA A 361 22.19 1.14 -4.26
CA ALA A 361 21.23 0.68 -3.26
C ALA A 361 20.22 -0.33 -3.85
N LEU A 362 19.75 -0.08 -5.07
CA LEU A 362 18.81 -0.99 -5.75
C LEU A 362 19.50 -2.30 -6.19
N ASP A 363 20.78 -2.24 -6.60
CA ASP A 363 21.56 -3.44 -6.91
C ASP A 363 21.72 -4.34 -5.69
N ASP A 364 22.00 -3.78 -4.52
CA ASP A 364 22.08 -4.55 -3.27
C ASP A 364 20.79 -5.32 -3.00
N ALA A 365 19.61 -4.73 -3.25
CA ALA A 365 18.32 -5.41 -3.09
C ALA A 365 18.12 -6.54 -4.12
N LEU A 366 18.49 -6.31 -5.39
CA LEU A 366 18.42 -7.33 -6.44
C LEU A 366 19.37 -8.50 -6.15
N GLU A 367 20.59 -8.23 -5.70
CA GLU A 367 21.57 -9.26 -5.28
C GLU A 367 21.09 -10.09 -4.08
N ARG A 368 20.20 -9.53 -3.25
CA ARG A 368 19.53 -10.22 -2.14
C ARG A 368 18.29 -11.01 -2.60
N GLY A 369 18.00 -11.05 -3.90
CA GLY A 369 16.95 -11.86 -4.49
C GLY A 369 15.57 -11.17 -4.53
N VAL A 370 15.48 -9.87 -4.25
CA VAL A 370 14.21 -9.14 -4.40
C VAL A 370 13.93 -8.91 -5.88
N GLU A 371 12.72 -9.23 -6.31
CA GLU A 371 12.30 -9.00 -7.69
C GLU A 371 12.09 -7.51 -7.96
N ALA A 372 12.61 -7.00 -9.09
CA ALA A 372 12.48 -5.59 -9.47
C ALA A 372 11.02 -5.10 -9.49
N ILE A 373 10.09 -5.94 -9.94
CA ILE A 373 8.66 -5.62 -10.02
C ILE A 373 8.01 -5.35 -8.64
N LYS A 374 8.61 -5.85 -7.56
CA LYS A 374 8.15 -5.59 -6.20
C LYS A 374 8.71 -4.30 -5.61
N LEU A 375 9.74 -3.72 -6.25
CA LEU A 375 10.39 -2.50 -5.77
C LEU A 375 9.81 -1.27 -6.48
N ARG A 376 9.41 -0.31 -5.69
CA ARG A 376 8.94 1.00 -6.13
C ARG A 376 9.58 2.07 -5.26
N PRO A 377 10.88 2.40 -5.52
CA PRO A 377 11.63 3.32 -4.67
C PRO A 377 11.00 4.70 -4.61
N TYR A 378 11.03 5.31 -3.42
CA TYR A 378 10.87 6.74 -3.26
C TYR A 378 12.15 7.45 -3.65
N LEU A 379 12.01 8.36 -4.60
CA LEU A 379 13.09 9.17 -5.16
C LEU A 379 13.03 10.60 -4.60
N GLN A 380 14.19 11.21 -4.42
CA GLN A 380 14.31 12.55 -3.84
C GLN A 380 13.87 13.63 -4.85
N GLY A 381 12.77 14.32 -4.55
CA GLY A 381 12.27 15.47 -5.28
C GLY A 381 12.44 16.81 -4.53
N PHE A 382 13.23 16.84 -3.46
CA PHE A 382 13.55 18.00 -2.63
C PHE A 382 15.06 18.25 -2.63
N TRP A 383 15.49 19.52 -2.57
CA TRP A 383 16.90 19.97 -2.60
C TRP A 383 17.71 19.53 -3.82
N HIS A 384 17.08 18.95 -4.81
CA HIS A 384 17.67 18.55 -6.06
C HIS A 384 17.25 19.49 -7.20
N SER A 385 18.13 19.72 -8.13
CA SER A 385 17.85 20.36 -9.43
C SER A 385 17.06 19.41 -10.33
N ASP A 386 16.49 19.94 -11.43
CA ASP A 386 15.78 19.12 -12.43
C ASP A 386 16.67 17.97 -12.93
N ILE A 387 17.94 18.23 -13.19
CA ILE A 387 18.91 17.21 -13.66
C ILE A 387 19.12 16.11 -12.60
N GLU A 388 19.29 16.50 -11.32
CA GLU A 388 19.48 15.52 -10.24
C GLU A 388 18.24 14.67 -10.03
N VAL A 389 17.02 15.23 -10.21
CA VAL A 389 15.76 14.43 -10.15
C VAL A 389 15.63 13.51 -11.37
N GLN A 390 16.01 13.97 -12.58
CA GLN A 390 16.06 13.11 -13.77
C GLN A 390 17.04 11.94 -13.58
N GLU A 391 18.19 12.18 -12.95
CA GLU A 391 19.16 11.14 -12.58
C GLU A 391 18.58 10.12 -11.59
N ASN A 392 17.78 10.59 -10.61
CA ASN A 392 17.05 9.71 -9.69
C ASN A 392 16.09 8.79 -10.46
N ILE A 393 15.29 9.36 -11.36
CA ILE A 393 14.30 8.62 -12.18
C ILE A 393 15.03 7.61 -13.07
N ARG A 394 16.08 8.04 -13.78
CA ARG A 394 16.86 7.17 -14.67
C ARG A 394 17.43 5.96 -13.94
N ALA A 395 17.92 6.13 -12.70
CA ALA A 395 18.48 5.03 -11.92
C ALA A 395 17.44 3.93 -11.63
N ALA A 396 16.18 4.27 -11.43
CA ALA A 396 15.09 3.31 -11.24
C ALA A 396 14.63 2.71 -12.60
N GLU A 397 14.48 3.55 -13.63
CA GLU A 397 14.02 3.12 -14.96
C GLU A 397 15.02 2.18 -15.65
N ASP A 398 16.33 2.40 -15.50
CA ASP A 398 17.39 1.53 -16.03
C ASP A 398 17.35 0.11 -15.42
N LYS A 399 16.67 -0.05 -14.30
CA LYS A 399 16.41 -1.35 -13.64
C LYS A 399 15.01 -1.89 -13.87
N ASN A 400 14.23 -1.26 -14.75
CA ASN A 400 12.83 -1.59 -15.02
C ASN A 400 11.97 -1.57 -13.75
N MET A 401 12.21 -0.63 -12.85
CA MET A 401 11.44 -0.43 -11.63
C MET A 401 10.45 0.72 -11.79
N ASP A 402 9.29 0.55 -11.17
CA ASP A 402 8.36 1.63 -10.87
C ASP A 402 9.01 2.63 -9.91
N TRP A 403 8.48 3.85 -9.79
CA TRP A 403 9.05 4.85 -8.89
C TRP A 403 8.02 5.86 -8.40
N ILE A 404 8.33 6.49 -7.25
CA ILE A 404 7.55 7.60 -6.69
C ILE A 404 8.51 8.73 -6.33
N ILE A 405 8.19 9.98 -6.69
CA ILE A 405 8.96 11.14 -6.24
C ILE A 405 8.35 11.70 -4.97
N TRP A 406 9.16 11.82 -3.94
CA TRP A 406 8.81 12.47 -2.69
C TRP A 406 9.17 13.96 -2.71
N ASN A 407 8.17 14.80 -2.50
CA ASN A 407 8.35 16.22 -2.19
C ASN A 407 7.25 16.65 -1.20
N ASN A 408 7.61 16.87 0.05
CA ASN A 408 6.68 17.20 1.14
C ASN A 408 5.82 18.45 0.87
N SER A 409 6.35 19.40 0.06
CA SER A 409 5.58 20.59 -0.33
C SER A 409 4.61 20.37 -1.48
N SER A 410 4.58 19.16 -2.06
CA SER A 410 3.80 18.82 -3.28
C SER A 410 4.03 19.83 -4.41
N SER A 411 5.29 20.21 -4.61
CA SER A 411 5.70 21.15 -5.65
C SER A 411 6.63 20.43 -6.63
N TYR A 412 6.21 20.42 -7.89
CA TYR A 412 6.91 19.68 -8.94
C TYR A 412 7.14 20.58 -10.14
N ASN A 413 8.31 20.46 -10.73
CA ASN A 413 8.69 21.12 -11.98
C ASN A 413 8.54 20.14 -13.13
N LEU A 414 7.98 20.54 -14.27
CA LEU A 414 7.90 19.70 -15.46
C LEU A 414 9.28 19.24 -15.92
N GLY A 415 10.33 20.03 -15.66
CA GLY A 415 11.70 19.67 -15.94
C GLY A 415 12.15 18.37 -15.27
N TYR A 416 11.60 17.99 -14.12
CA TYR A 416 11.90 16.71 -13.45
C TYR A 416 11.66 15.49 -14.34
N PHE A 417 10.66 15.56 -15.21
CA PHE A 417 10.16 14.45 -16.02
C PHE A 417 10.62 14.50 -17.47
N SER A 418 11.45 15.46 -17.84
CA SER A 418 12.09 15.52 -19.16
C SER A 418 13.15 14.44 -19.26
N LYS A 419 13.24 13.76 -20.41
CA LYS A 419 14.35 12.83 -20.63
C LYS A 419 15.66 13.61 -20.69
N LEU A 420 16.69 13.10 -20.02
CA LEU A 420 18.06 13.57 -20.24
C LEU A 420 18.43 13.31 -21.69
N ASP A 421 18.88 14.35 -22.41
CA ASP A 421 19.48 14.18 -23.72
C ASP A 421 20.74 13.30 -23.56
N SER A 422 20.75 12.16 -24.24
CA SER A 422 21.80 11.12 -24.17
C SER A 422 23.08 11.58 -24.85
#